data_36f32b71d86ef95f3ec5b4c57f45ea91
#
_entry.id   36f32b71d86ef95f3ec5b4c57f45ea91
#
_cell.length_a   1.000
_cell.length_b   1.000
_cell.length_c   1.000
_cell.angle_alpha   90.00
_cell.angle_beta   90.00
_cell.angle_gamma   90.00
#
_symmetry.space_group_name_H-M   'P 1'
#
loop_
_entity.id
_entity.type
_entity.pdbx_description
1 polymer ?
#
loop_
_entity_poly.entity_id
_entity_poly.type
_entity_poly.pdbx_seq_one_letter_code
_entity_poly.pdbx_strand_id
1 'polypeptide(L)'
;EVDLLNLYQCYSHTVNKKWSQEYLTKDFFLQLPDSNLIKNTVLISASLDGKFIGCSVHFKKNKNLYGRYWGALYEIPNLHFELCYYQAIEYAILNNLELVEAGAQGEHKISRGYLPVKTFSCHWFNDEALEKPISNFLMEEELRITNTLNYLEKNLSPFNDK
;
A
#
# COMPACT_ATOMS: atom_id res chain seq x y z
N GLU A 1 21.21 5.14 8.69
CA GLU A 1 20.42 4.29 9.62
C GLU A 1 19.09 4.98 9.86
N VAL A 2 17.98 4.34 9.51
CA VAL A 2 16.65 4.92 9.74
C VAL A 2 16.34 4.78 11.23
N ASP A 3 16.16 5.91 11.91
CA ASP A 3 15.72 5.90 13.30
C ASP A 3 14.28 5.36 13.36
N LEU A 4 14.08 4.32 14.16
CA LEU A 4 12.78 3.67 14.34
C LEU A 4 11.74 4.62 14.98
N LEU A 5 12.20 5.60 15.73
CA LEU A 5 11.33 6.66 16.24
C LEU A 5 10.79 7.53 15.12
N ASN A 6 11.61 7.85 14.13
CA ASN A 6 11.18 8.60 12.94
C ASN A 6 10.16 7.80 12.13
N LEU A 7 10.33 6.47 12.05
CA LEU A 7 9.38 5.58 11.40
C LEU A 7 8.01 5.60 12.09
N TYR A 8 7.98 5.48 13.41
CA TYR A 8 6.76 5.60 14.20
C TYR A 8 6.12 7.00 14.04
N GLN A 9 6.91 8.07 14.09
CA GLN A 9 6.40 9.42 13.90
C GLN A 9 5.74 9.62 12.53
N CYS A 10 6.32 9.07 11.47
CA CYS A 10 5.72 9.09 10.14
C CYS A 10 4.38 8.35 10.09
N TYR A 11 4.31 7.16 10.70
CA TYR A 11 3.08 6.40 10.82
C TYR A 11 2.01 7.18 11.59
N SER A 12 2.33 7.64 12.79
CA SER A 12 1.45 8.41 13.66
C SER A 12 0.92 9.68 12.98
N HIS A 13 1.81 10.45 12.35
CA HIS A 13 1.43 11.67 11.63
C HIS A 13 0.42 11.38 10.50
N THR A 14 0.64 10.30 9.73
CA THR A 14 -0.27 9.93 8.65
C THR A 14 -1.63 9.44 9.15
N VAL A 15 -1.65 8.68 10.24
CA VAL A 15 -2.89 8.18 10.85
C VAL A 15 -3.71 9.34 11.41
N ASN A 16 -3.07 10.25 12.16
CA ASN A 16 -3.71 11.40 12.77
C ASN A 16 -4.27 12.37 11.71
N LYS A 17 -3.54 12.59 10.60
CA LYS A 17 -4.03 13.42 9.49
C LYS A 17 -5.31 12.87 8.85
N LYS A 18 -5.55 11.56 8.92
CA LYS A 18 -6.73 10.88 8.38
C LYS A 18 -7.87 10.70 9.39
N TRP A 19 -7.78 11.30 10.58
CA TRP A 19 -8.76 11.14 11.67
C TRP A 19 -9.00 9.67 12.05
N SER A 20 -7.98 8.83 11.88
CA SER A 20 -8.01 7.41 12.19
C SER A 20 -7.33 7.14 13.53
N GLN A 21 -7.55 5.96 14.10
CA GLN A 21 -6.88 5.53 15.32
C GLN A 21 -5.60 4.76 14.99
N GLU A 22 -4.55 5.00 15.75
CA GLU A 22 -3.34 4.19 15.71
C GLU A 22 -3.64 2.78 16.19
N TYR A 23 -3.38 1.78 15.35
CA TYR A 23 -3.52 0.37 15.70
C TYR A 23 -2.17 -0.35 15.87
N LEU A 24 -1.07 0.32 15.54
CA LEU A 24 0.28 -0.10 15.88
C LEU A 24 0.83 0.82 16.96
N THR A 25 1.41 0.22 17.97
CA THR A 25 2.04 0.96 19.06
C THR A 25 3.46 1.36 18.71
N LYS A 26 4.01 2.33 19.42
CA LYS A 26 5.42 2.69 19.31
C LYS A 26 6.35 1.47 19.53
N ASP A 27 5.99 0.60 20.46
CA ASP A 27 6.78 -0.59 20.78
C ASP A 27 6.85 -1.58 19.62
N PHE A 28 5.82 -1.68 18.79
CA PHE A 28 5.89 -2.47 17.55
C PHE A 28 7.08 -2.06 16.69
N PHE A 29 7.25 -0.76 16.48
CA PHE A 29 8.36 -0.24 15.66
C PHE A 29 9.71 -0.43 16.33
N LEU A 30 9.80 -0.19 17.64
CA LEU A 30 11.06 -0.33 18.39
C LEU A 30 11.54 -1.78 18.50
N GLN A 31 10.62 -2.75 18.54
CA GLN A 31 10.93 -4.18 18.59
C GLN A 31 11.13 -4.83 17.21
N LEU A 32 10.87 -4.08 16.12
CA LEU A 32 10.99 -4.60 14.77
C LEU A 32 12.37 -5.21 14.47
N PRO A 33 13.52 -4.61 14.87
CA PRO A 33 14.84 -5.17 14.63
C PRO A 33 15.07 -6.54 15.26
N ASP A 34 14.48 -6.78 16.43
CA ASP A 34 14.64 -8.03 17.18
C ASP A 34 13.66 -9.12 16.72
N SER A 35 12.75 -8.77 15.83
CA SER A 35 11.74 -9.68 15.29
C SER A 35 12.21 -10.37 14.02
N ASN A 36 11.65 -11.55 13.72
CA ASN A 36 11.86 -12.21 12.44
C ASN A 36 11.29 -11.41 11.26
N LEU A 37 10.41 -10.44 11.51
CA LEU A 37 9.79 -9.62 10.49
C LEU A 37 10.80 -8.68 9.82
N ILE A 38 11.86 -8.26 10.54
CA ILE A 38 12.89 -7.35 10.00
C ILE A 38 13.53 -7.89 8.72
N LYS A 39 13.72 -9.20 8.61
CA LYS A 39 14.33 -9.86 7.43
C LYS A 39 13.49 -9.68 6.16
N ASN A 40 12.20 -9.44 6.35
CA ASN A 40 11.23 -9.24 5.29
C ASN A 40 10.74 -7.80 5.19
N THR A 41 11.29 -6.89 5.97
CA THR A 41 10.93 -5.48 5.96
C THR A 41 11.85 -4.71 5.02
N VAL A 42 11.26 -3.92 4.15
CA VAL A 42 11.96 -2.98 3.27
C VAL A 42 11.53 -1.57 3.63
N LEU A 43 12.49 -0.78 4.06
CA LEU A 43 12.29 0.63 4.42
C LEU A 43 12.91 1.50 3.33
N ILE A 44 12.11 2.39 2.78
CA ILE A 44 12.55 3.39 1.82
C ILE A 44 12.39 4.74 2.52
N SER A 45 13.49 5.46 2.68
CA SER A 45 13.51 6.74 3.40
C SER A 45 14.01 7.86 2.51
N ALA A 46 13.56 9.06 2.81
CA ALA A 46 14.02 10.29 2.17
C ALA A 46 14.62 11.24 3.20
N SER A 47 15.67 11.93 2.77
CA SER A 47 16.32 12.99 3.54
C SER A 47 16.49 14.23 2.67
N LEU A 48 16.37 15.42 3.29
CA LEU A 48 16.65 16.71 2.68
C LEU A 48 17.68 17.42 3.56
N ASP A 49 18.78 17.83 2.96
CA ASP A 49 19.91 18.48 3.67
C ASP A 49 20.39 17.66 4.90
N GLY A 50 20.44 16.33 4.75
CA GLY A 50 20.85 15.41 5.79
C GLY A 50 19.80 15.16 6.89
N LYS A 51 18.63 15.78 6.81
CA LYS A 51 17.53 15.57 7.75
C LYS A 51 16.51 14.61 7.18
N PHE A 52 16.11 13.61 7.97
CA PHE A 52 15.03 12.69 7.63
C PHE A 52 13.72 13.46 7.42
N ILE A 53 13.02 13.18 6.33
CA ILE A 53 11.78 13.87 5.97
C ILE A 53 10.57 12.93 5.81
N GLY A 54 10.79 11.66 5.54
CA GLY A 54 9.71 10.70 5.37
C GLY A 54 10.19 9.31 5.00
N CYS A 55 9.29 8.35 5.05
CA CYS A 55 9.57 6.97 4.67
C CYS A 55 8.32 6.22 4.21
N SER A 56 8.56 5.10 3.54
CA SER A 56 7.58 4.07 3.29
C SER A 56 8.06 2.71 3.80
N VAL A 57 7.12 1.89 4.24
CA VAL A 57 7.36 0.56 4.78
C VAL A 57 6.71 -0.46 3.86
N HIS A 58 7.50 -1.41 3.43
CA HIS A 58 7.07 -2.51 2.59
C HIS A 58 7.45 -3.84 3.26
N PHE A 59 6.68 -4.87 2.98
CA PHE A 59 7.01 -6.23 3.41
C PHE A 59 7.26 -7.11 2.19
N LYS A 60 8.31 -7.91 2.29
CA LYS A 60 8.67 -8.86 1.25
C LYS A 60 8.24 -10.27 1.67
N LYS A 61 7.58 -10.99 0.77
CA LYS A 61 7.28 -12.41 0.93
C LYS A 61 7.46 -13.12 -0.41
N ASN A 62 8.29 -14.15 -0.43
CA ASN A 62 8.71 -14.80 -1.66
C ASN A 62 9.32 -13.78 -2.63
N LYS A 63 8.77 -13.67 -3.84
CA LYS A 63 9.17 -12.69 -4.85
C LYS A 63 8.24 -11.48 -4.97
N ASN A 64 7.45 -11.22 -3.94
CA ASN A 64 6.49 -10.13 -3.93
C ASN A 64 6.87 -9.07 -2.89
N LEU A 65 6.63 -7.80 -3.23
CA LEU A 65 6.77 -6.64 -2.36
C LEU A 65 5.40 -6.02 -2.09
N TYR A 66 5.06 -5.85 -0.83
CA TYR A 66 3.76 -5.33 -0.37
C TYR A 66 3.94 -3.98 0.28
N GLY A 67 3.43 -2.90 -0.34
CA GLY A 67 3.39 -1.58 0.27
C GLY A 67 2.40 -1.56 1.45
N ARG A 68 2.83 -1.05 2.60
CA ARG A 68 2.00 -1.10 3.80
C ARG A 68 1.76 0.25 4.47
N TYR A 69 2.82 0.95 4.83
CA TYR A 69 2.73 2.24 5.50
C TYR A 69 3.60 3.27 4.79
N TRP A 70 3.21 4.51 4.90
CA TRP A 70 4.06 5.63 4.55
C TRP A 70 3.75 6.82 5.44
N GLY A 71 4.68 7.73 5.54
CA GLY A 71 4.47 9.01 6.17
C GLY A 71 5.60 9.97 5.90
N ALA A 72 5.31 11.24 6.07
CA ALA A 72 6.28 12.32 5.95
C ALA A 72 6.08 13.32 7.09
N LEU A 73 7.18 13.84 7.60
CA LEU A 73 7.17 14.87 8.64
C LEU A 73 6.88 16.26 8.06
N TYR A 74 7.10 16.41 6.74
CA TYR A 74 6.89 17.68 6.02
C TYR A 74 6.10 17.40 4.74
N GLU A 75 5.32 18.38 4.30
CA GLU A 75 4.61 18.32 3.01
C GLU A 75 5.58 18.66 1.89
N ILE A 76 6.00 17.64 1.14
CA ILE A 76 6.87 17.77 -0.01
C ILE A 76 6.13 17.23 -1.24
N PRO A 77 5.96 18.03 -2.29
CA PRO A 77 5.28 17.61 -3.50
C PRO A 77 5.87 16.32 -4.06
N ASN A 78 5.00 15.39 -4.42
CA ASN A 78 5.34 14.08 -5.03
C ASN A 78 6.16 13.10 -4.17
N LEU A 79 6.55 13.44 -2.94
CA LEU A 79 7.31 12.55 -2.06
C LEU A 79 6.60 11.20 -1.85
N HIS A 80 5.27 11.23 -1.72
CA HIS A 80 4.46 10.01 -1.63
C HIS A 80 4.65 9.09 -2.84
N PHE A 81 4.62 9.66 -4.04
CA PHE A 81 4.76 8.87 -5.26
C PHE A 81 6.16 8.30 -5.40
N GLU A 82 7.17 9.07 -5.02
CA GLU A 82 8.55 8.63 -5.04
C GLU A 82 8.75 7.44 -4.09
N LEU A 83 8.42 7.60 -2.81
CA LEU A 83 8.70 6.59 -1.79
C LEU A 83 7.82 5.33 -1.90
N CYS A 84 6.55 5.50 -2.29
CA CYS A 84 5.60 4.38 -2.27
C CYS A 84 5.52 3.62 -3.59
N TYR A 85 5.90 4.26 -4.72
CA TYR A 85 5.74 3.63 -6.03
C TYR A 85 7.06 3.53 -6.79
N TYR A 86 7.72 4.64 -7.10
CA TYR A 86 8.90 4.60 -7.97
C TYR A 86 10.07 3.85 -7.31
N GLN A 87 10.37 4.15 -6.08
CA GLN A 87 11.43 3.47 -5.34
C GLN A 87 11.09 2.01 -5.02
N ALA A 88 9.79 1.68 -4.84
CA ALA A 88 9.35 0.31 -4.67
C ALA A 88 9.52 -0.52 -5.96
N ILE A 89 9.23 0.07 -7.13
CA ILE A 89 9.47 -0.57 -8.43
C ILE A 89 10.97 -0.77 -8.65
N GLU A 90 11.78 0.26 -8.43
CA GLU A 90 13.24 0.17 -8.59
C GLU A 90 13.83 -0.90 -7.67
N TYR A 91 13.44 -0.92 -6.40
CA TYR A 91 13.85 -1.96 -5.46
C TYR A 91 13.47 -3.36 -5.95
N ALA A 92 12.26 -3.54 -6.48
CA ALA A 92 11.79 -4.82 -6.98
C ALA A 92 12.63 -5.30 -8.19
N ILE A 93 12.94 -4.41 -9.13
CA ILE A 93 13.78 -4.71 -10.28
C ILE A 93 15.18 -5.13 -9.85
N LEU A 94 15.81 -4.34 -8.97
CA LEU A 94 17.16 -4.61 -8.47
C LEU A 94 17.28 -5.91 -7.67
N ASN A 95 16.17 -6.35 -7.04
CA ASN A 95 16.13 -7.56 -6.23
C ASN A 95 15.46 -8.76 -6.92
N ASN A 96 15.19 -8.67 -8.23
CA ASN A 96 14.51 -9.71 -9.02
C ASN A 96 13.20 -10.18 -8.40
N LEU A 97 12.40 -9.23 -7.89
CA LEU A 97 11.04 -9.51 -7.45
C LEU A 97 10.10 -9.52 -8.65
N GLU A 98 9.02 -10.29 -8.56
CA GLU A 98 8.08 -10.48 -9.66
C GLU A 98 6.85 -9.57 -9.58
N LEU A 99 6.50 -9.12 -8.37
CA LEU A 99 5.30 -8.35 -8.12
C LEU A 99 5.51 -7.27 -7.08
N VAL A 100 4.94 -6.09 -7.34
CA VAL A 100 4.81 -5.01 -6.35
C VAL A 100 3.33 -4.72 -6.15
N GLU A 101 2.83 -4.87 -4.93
CA GLU A 101 1.46 -4.57 -4.56
C GLU A 101 1.40 -3.23 -3.80
N ALA A 102 0.65 -2.28 -4.35
CA ALA A 102 0.48 -0.96 -3.74
C ALA A 102 -0.80 -0.82 -2.89
N GLY A 103 -1.47 -1.94 -2.58
CA GLY A 103 -2.72 -1.97 -1.83
C GLY A 103 -3.95 -1.57 -2.63
N ALA A 104 -5.13 -1.62 -2.00
CA ALA A 104 -6.39 -1.25 -2.62
C ALA A 104 -6.52 0.26 -2.85
N GLN A 105 -7.42 0.66 -3.75
CA GLN A 105 -7.81 2.03 -4.09
C GLN A 105 -6.72 2.91 -4.74
N GLY A 106 -7.16 3.94 -5.44
CA GLY A 106 -6.31 4.98 -6.03
C GLY A 106 -6.02 4.77 -7.52
N GLU A 107 -6.86 5.34 -8.39
CA GLU A 107 -6.70 5.30 -9.87
C GLU A 107 -5.35 5.86 -10.33
N HIS A 108 -4.77 6.81 -9.57
CA HIS A 108 -3.44 7.36 -9.82
C HIS A 108 -2.32 6.31 -9.85
N LYS A 109 -2.54 5.11 -9.31
CA LYS A 109 -1.59 3.99 -9.36
C LYS A 109 -1.51 3.39 -10.76
N ILE A 110 -2.63 3.35 -11.47
CA ILE A 110 -2.73 2.74 -12.81
C ILE A 110 -1.82 3.48 -13.79
N SER A 111 -1.84 4.81 -13.78
CA SER A 111 -0.95 5.63 -14.62
C SER A 111 0.54 5.45 -14.32
N ARG A 112 0.88 4.79 -13.21
CA ARG A 112 2.25 4.42 -12.79
C ARG A 112 2.58 2.95 -13.00
N GLY A 113 1.74 2.22 -13.73
CA GLY A 113 1.97 0.83 -14.08
C GLY A 113 1.41 -0.21 -13.10
N TYR A 114 0.72 0.21 -12.05
CA TYR A 114 0.06 -0.73 -11.13
C TYR A 114 -1.32 -1.11 -11.69
N LEU A 115 -1.37 -2.22 -12.37
CA LEU A 115 -2.61 -2.73 -12.94
C LEU A 115 -3.56 -3.24 -11.86
N PRO A 116 -4.86 -2.98 -11.98
CA PRO A 116 -5.85 -3.49 -11.04
C PRO A 116 -6.03 -5.00 -11.21
N VAL A 117 -6.18 -5.71 -10.09
CA VAL A 117 -6.46 -7.14 -10.08
C VAL A 117 -7.66 -7.44 -9.19
N LYS A 118 -8.44 -8.46 -9.54
CA LYS A 118 -9.53 -8.93 -8.67
C LYS A 118 -8.95 -9.54 -7.40
N THR A 119 -9.49 -9.16 -6.27
CA THR A 119 -9.25 -9.79 -4.98
C THR A 119 -10.54 -10.40 -4.47
N PHE A 120 -10.44 -11.45 -3.66
CA PHE A 120 -11.59 -12.17 -3.16
C PHE A 120 -11.58 -12.18 -1.63
N SER A 121 -12.76 -12.03 -1.03
CA SER A 121 -12.97 -12.23 0.40
C SER A 121 -14.18 -13.12 0.62
N CYS A 122 -14.16 -13.90 1.70
CA CYS A 122 -15.29 -14.74 2.10
C CYS A 122 -15.85 -14.18 3.40
N HIS A 123 -17.17 -14.05 3.46
CA HIS A 123 -17.90 -13.56 4.62
C HIS A 123 -18.95 -14.58 5.03
N TRP A 124 -19.11 -14.73 6.32
CA TRP A 124 -20.16 -15.55 6.90
C TRP A 124 -20.99 -14.70 7.88
N PHE A 125 -22.30 -14.84 7.81
CA PHE A 125 -23.23 -14.12 8.65
C PHE A 125 -24.09 -15.11 9.44
N ASN A 126 -24.24 -14.86 10.73
CA ASN A 126 -25.09 -15.68 11.61
C ASN A 126 -26.58 -15.28 11.53
N ASP A 127 -26.90 -14.19 10.85
CA ASP A 127 -28.25 -13.68 10.69
C ASP A 127 -28.73 -13.94 9.25
N GLU A 128 -29.68 -14.86 9.10
CA GLU A 128 -30.29 -15.22 7.81
C GLU A 128 -31.01 -14.04 7.14
N ALA A 129 -31.47 -13.07 7.92
CA ALA A 129 -32.12 -11.87 7.38
C ALA A 129 -31.15 -10.98 6.57
N LEU A 130 -29.86 -11.07 6.84
CA LEU A 130 -28.81 -10.34 6.13
C LEU A 130 -28.32 -11.09 4.87
N GLU A 131 -28.46 -12.40 4.80
CA GLU A 131 -27.91 -13.22 3.73
C GLU A 131 -28.39 -12.79 2.35
N LYS A 132 -29.73 -12.68 2.18
CA LYS A 132 -30.34 -12.36 0.88
C LYS A 132 -30.03 -10.93 0.39
N PRO A 133 -30.15 -9.88 1.20
CA PRO A 133 -29.74 -8.53 0.81
C PRO A 133 -28.26 -8.44 0.44
N ILE A 134 -27.38 -9.11 1.21
CA ILE A 134 -25.95 -9.10 0.94
C ILE A 134 -25.62 -9.86 -0.36
N SER A 135 -26.24 -11.02 -0.57
CA SER A 135 -26.04 -11.79 -1.81
C SER A 135 -26.47 -10.99 -3.05
N ASN A 136 -27.58 -10.26 -2.99
CA ASN A 136 -27.99 -9.40 -4.08
C ASN A 136 -27.00 -8.26 -4.32
N PHE A 137 -26.53 -7.61 -3.24
CA PHE A 137 -25.51 -6.56 -3.34
C PHE A 137 -24.22 -7.07 -3.96
N LEU A 138 -23.75 -8.27 -3.58
CA LEU A 138 -22.52 -8.86 -4.10
C LEU A 138 -22.61 -9.18 -5.59
N MET A 139 -23.76 -9.63 -6.10
CA MET A 139 -23.97 -9.84 -7.54
C MET A 139 -23.86 -8.53 -8.33
N GLU A 140 -24.45 -7.45 -7.82
CA GLU A 140 -24.36 -6.14 -8.45
C GLU A 140 -22.94 -5.57 -8.36
N GLU A 141 -22.26 -5.79 -7.24
CA GLU A 141 -20.86 -5.36 -7.02
C GLU A 141 -19.93 -6.07 -7.97
N GLU A 142 -20.06 -7.39 -8.17
CA GLU A 142 -19.21 -8.15 -9.09
C GLU A 142 -19.32 -7.63 -10.52
N LEU A 143 -20.55 -7.34 -10.97
CA LEU A 143 -20.77 -6.76 -12.30
C LEU A 143 -20.10 -5.37 -12.42
N ARG A 144 -20.28 -4.51 -11.41
CA ARG A 144 -19.67 -3.18 -11.36
C ARG A 144 -18.13 -3.27 -11.41
N ILE A 145 -17.54 -4.13 -10.58
CA ILE A 145 -16.09 -4.33 -10.52
C ILE A 145 -15.56 -4.80 -11.87
N THR A 146 -16.22 -5.78 -12.48
CA THR A 146 -15.81 -6.31 -13.79
C THR A 146 -15.81 -5.21 -14.87
N ASN A 147 -16.86 -4.40 -14.93
CA ASN A 147 -16.95 -3.29 -15.88
C ASN A 147 -15.90 -2.22 -15.60
N THR A 148 -15.65 -1.90 -14.32
CA THR A 148 -14.65 -0.93 -13.91
C THR A 148 -13.25 -1.40 -14.29
N LEU A 149 -12.89 -2.66 -14.04
CA LEU A 149 -11.58 -3.22 -14.40
C LEU A 149 -11.34 -3.13 -15.91
N ASN A 150 -12.32 -3.53 -16.72
CA ASN A 150 -12.24 -3.45 -18.17
C ASN A 150 -12.04 -2.01 -18.67
N TYR A 151 -12.75 -1.06 -18.03
CA TYR A 151 -12.60 0.37 -18.35
C TYR A 151 -11.21 0.89 -18.00
N LEU A 152 -10.71 0.60 -16.80
CA LEU A 152 -9.42 1.07 -16.31
C LEU A 152 -8.27 0.49 -17.14
N GLU A 153 -8.31 -0.79 -17.43
CA GLU A 153 -7.32 -1.45 -18.27
C GLU A 153 -7.27 -0.83 -19.65
N LYS A 154 -8.43 -0.64 -20.28
CA LYS A 154 -8.53 -0.11 -21.64
C LYS A 154 -8.16 1.37 -21.78
N ASN A 155 -8.46 2.19 -20.77
CA ASN A 155 -8.40 3.65 -20.91
C ASN A 155 -7.27 4.31 -20.11
N LEU A 156 -6.82 3.70 -19.02
CA LEU A 156 -5.86 4.31 -18.10
C LEU A 156 -4.53 3.55 -17.99
N SER A 157 -4.43 2.35 -18.56
CA SER A 157 -3.18 1.60 -18.55
C SER A 157 -2.10 2.34 -19.37
N PRO A 158 -0.89 2.53 -18.83
CA PRO A 158 0.21 3.13 -19.58
C PRO A 158 0.80 2.18 -20.63
N PHE A 159 0.39 0.90 -20.62
CA PHE A 159 0.87 -0.17 -21.51
C PHE A 159 -0.04 -0.40 -22.72
N ASN A 160 -1.12 0.38 -22.86
CA ASN A 160 -1.95 0.31 -24.05
C ASN A 160 -1.23 0.95 -25.23
N ASP A 161 -1.12 0.26 -26.34
CA ASP A 161 -0.70 0.83 -27.60
C ASP A 161 -1.68 1.95 -27.98
N LYS A 162 -1.14 3.14 -28.19
CA LYS A 162 -1.90 4.30 -28.66
C LYS A 162 -2.06 4.27 -30.16
#